data_f1641043d8960748ce1c4fc80a5cb188
#
_entry.id   f1641043d8960748ce1c4fc80a5cb188
#
_cell.length_a   1.000
_cell.length_b   1.000
_cell.length_c   1.000
_cell.angle_alpha   90.00
_cell.angle_beta   90.00
_cell.angle_gamma   90.00
#
_symmetry.space_group_name_H-M   'P 1'
#
loop_
_entity.id
_entity.type
_entity.pdbx_description
1 polymer ?
#
loop_
_entity_poly.entity_id
_entity_poly.type
_entity_poly.pdbx_seq_one_letter_code
_entity_poly.pdbx_strand_id
1 'polypeptide(L)'
;RRMSAPGYVRRVPDDSPDFMNLHAAFAQQTHGCLFRNALAWDEYWRWDEDDTMVAVYYNVEDRPMGYMVYLIKDDVMHIKEMIYLNREAQKGLWEYIHAHDSMIDEVRGNTYFNEPIAFDMEDSDIVETIQPYIMGRIVDVEQFLEQYPCAPDAHLRIALDITDPRIE
;
A
#
# COMPACT_ATOMS: atom_id res chain seq x y z
N ARG A 1 -14.97 -9.11 -18.00
CA ARG A 1 -13.95 -10.18 -18.20
C ARG A 1 -13.42 -10.52 -16.83
N ARG A 2 -13.78 -11.70 -16.30
CA ARG A 2 -13.39 -12.12 -14.94
C ARG A 2 -11.88 -11.95 -14.77
N MET A 3 -11.47 -11.14 -13.80
CA MET A 3 -10.06 -11.04 -13.43
C MET A 3 -9.64 -12.40 -12.89
N SER A 4 -8.57 -12.99 -13.42
CA SER A 4 -8.05 -14.26 -12.95
C SER A 4 -6.54 -14.17 -12.86
N ALA A 5 -5.98 -14.69 -11.78
CA ALA A 5 -4.56 -14.82 -11.55
C ALA A 5 -4.19 -16.28 -11.35
N PRO A 6 -3.00 -16.73 -11.81
CA PRO A 6 -2.60 -18.13 -11.77
C PRO A 6 -2.21 -18.62 -10.36
N GLY A 7 -1.94 -17.70 -9.45
CA GLY A 7 -1.57 -17.98 -8.07
C GLY A 7 -2.79 -18.15 -7.14
N TYR A 8 -2.59 -17.94 -5.85
CA TYR A 8 -3.64 -18.07 -4.85
C TYR A 8 -3.48 -17.05 -3.71
N VAL A 9 -4.58 -16.79 -2.99
CA VAL A 9 -4.58 -15.95 -1.79
C VAL A 9 -4.75 -16.83 -0.55
N ARG A 10 -3.97 -16.54 0.49
CA ARG A 10 -4.05 -17.20 1.79
C ARG A 10 -4.07 -16.17 2.91
N ARG A 11 -4.92 -16.39 3.92
CA ARG A 11 -4.87 -15.63 5.17
C ARG A 11 -3.62 -16.01 5.95
N VAL A 12 -2.97 -15.02 6.51
CA VAL A 12 -1.76 -15.17 7.33
C VAL A 12 -1.91 -14.40 8.64
N PRO A 13 -1.15 -14.73 9.69
CA PRO A 13 -1.08 -13.92 10.90
C PRO A 13 -0.56 -12.50 10.61
N ASP A 14 -0.89 -11.57 11.47
CA ASP A 14 -0.48 -10.16 11.41
C ASP A 14 1.04 -9.94 11.61
N ASP A 15 1.71 -10.90 12.24
CA ASP A 15 3.17 -10.96 12.41
C ASP A 15 3.89 -11.76 11.31
N SER A 16 3.20 -12.14 10.25
CA SER A 16 3.77 -12.96 9.16
C SER A 16 4.95 -12.25 8.48
N PRO A 17 6.12 -12.92 8.38
CA PRO A 17 7.27 -12.37 7.66
C PRO A 17 6.96 -12.06 6.19
N ASP A 18 6.11 -12.85 5.54
CA ASP A 18 5.72 -12.66 4.14
C ASP A 18 5.04 -11.29 3.95
N PHE A 19 4.10 -10.97 4.83
CA PHE A 19 3.39 -9.70 4.83
C PHE A 19 4.34 -8.52 5.09
N MET A 20 5.16 -8.60 6.15
CA MET A 20 6.09 -7.53 6.51
C MET A 20 7.17 -7.28 5.45
N ASN A 21 7.70 -8.35 4.83
CA ASN A 21 8.69 -8.24 3.76
C ASN A 21 8.10 -7.64 2.47
N LEU A 22 6.84 -7.96 2.15
CA LEU A 22 6.14 -7.34 1.03
C LEU A 22 6.00 -5.82 1.20
N HIS A 23 5.62 -5.38 2.41
CA HIS A 23 5.57 -3.96 2.71
C HIS A 23 6.94 -3.30 2.54
N ALA A 24 8.01 -3.90 3.08
CA ALA A 24 9.36 -3.39 2.97
C ALA A 24 9.82 -3.29 1.50
N ALA A 25 9.54 -4.31 0.68
CA ALA A 25 9.85 -4.31 -0.74
C ALA A 25 9.10 -3.21 -1.51
N PHE A 26 7.82 -3.00 -1.19
CA PHE A 26 7.03 -1.92 -1.78
C PHE A 26 7.55 -0.54 -1.36
N ALA A 27 7.87 -0.34 -0.09
CA ALA A 27 8.39 0.93 0.42
C ALA A 27 9.71 1.33 -0.24
N GLN A 28 10.58 0.35 -0.58
CA GLN A 28 11.82 0.61 -1.31
C GLN A 28 11.61 1.05 -2.77
N GLN A 29 10.48 0.71 -3.37
CA GLN A 29 10.16 1.03 -4.77
C GLN A 29 9.30 2.29 -4.90
N THR A 30 8.81 2.84 -3.78
CA THR A 30 7.81 3.89 -3.78
C THR A 30 8.29 5.10 -2.98
N HIS A 31 8.23 6.29 -3.58
CA HIS A 31 8.54 7.52 -2.86
C HIS A 31 7.40 7.90 -1.89
N GLY A 32 7.78 8.23 -0.64
CA GLY A 32 6.84 8.69 0.39
C GLY A 32 6.15 7.57 1.18
N CYS A 33 6.39 6.31 0.85
CA CYS A 33 5.96 5.21 1.70
C CYS A 33 6.90 5.05 2.89
N LEU A 34 6.33 4.96 4.11
CA LEU A 34 7.11 4.77 5.32
C LEU A 34 7.66 3.35 5.39
N PHE A 35 8.96 3.22 5.63
CA PHE A 35 9.54 1.96 6.04
C PHE A 35 9.16 1.68 7.50
N ARG A 36 8.43 0.60 7.75
CA ARG A 36 7.95 0.26 9.10
C ARG A 36 8.98 -0.56 9.87
N ASN A 37 9.50 0.00 10.95
CA ASN A 37 10.23 -0.72 11.98
C ASN A 37 9.25 -1.35 12.99
N ALA A 38 9.76 -2.03 14.03
CA ALA A 38 8.92 -2.68 15.05
C ALA A 38 7.92 -1.71 15.69
N LEU A 39 8.37 -0.51 16.08
CA LEU A 39 7.49 0.50 16.68
C LEU A 39 6.38 0.96 15.71
N ALA A 40 6.71 1.13 14.44
CA ALA A 40 5.72 1.53 13.43
C ALA A 40 4.71 0.41 13.14
N TRP A 41 5.10 -0.86 13.26
CA TRP A 41 4.17 -1.98 13.19
C TRP A 41 3.25 -2.06 14.42
N ASP A 42 3.78 -1.85 15.64
CA ASP A 42 2.96 -1.76 16.84
C ASP A 42 1.93 -0.63 16.74
N GLU A 43 2.34 0.52 16.21
CA GLU A 43 1.44 1.65 15.99
C GLU A 43 0.39 1.37 14.90
N TYR A 44 0.78 0.65 13.86
CA TYR A 44 -0.12 0.26 12.76
C TYR A 44 -1.29 -0.58 13.25
N TRP A 45 -1.05 -1.50 14.19
CA TRP A 45 -2.06 -2.42 14.74
C TRP A 45 -2.80 -1.87 15.97
N ARG A 46 -2.33 -0.81 16.58
CA ARG A 46 -2.79 -0.32 17.89
C ARG A 46 -4.30 -0.13 18.02
N TRP A 47 -4.95 0.28 16.95
CA TRP A 47 -6.38 0.65 16.94
C TRP A 47 -7.22 -0.25 16.06
N ASP A 48 -6.69 -1.39 15.67
CA ASP A 48 -7.44 -2.32 14.85
C ASP A 48 -8.42 -3.14 15.69
N GLU A 49 -9.52 -3.52 15.05
CA GLU A 49 -10.49 -4.44 15.63
C GLU A 49 -9.94 -5.87 15.60
N ASP A 50 -10.31 -6.71 16.56
CA ASP A 50 -9.84 -8.10 16.69
C ASP A 50 -10.11 -8.97 15.45
N ASP A 51 -11.11 -8.58 14.62
CA ASP A 51 -11.49 -9.28 13.40
C ASP A 51 -10.72 -8.81 12.14
N THR A 52 -9.71 -7.94 12.30
CA THR A 52 -8.87 -7.50 11.18
C THR A 52 -8.04 -8.67 10.64
N MET A 53 -8.07 -8.86 9.33
CA MET A 53 -7.47 -9.99 8.63
C MET A 53 -6.37 -9.54 7.66
N VAL A 54 -5.34 -10.36 7.53
CA VAL A 54 -4.29 -10.22 6.50
C VAL A 54 -4.42 -11.34 5.48
N ALA A 55 -4.51 -10.98 4.21
CA ALA A 55 -4.51 -11.92 3.09
C ALA A 55 -3.33 -11.63 2.16
N VAL A 56 -2.55 -12.65 1.85
CA VAL A 56 -1.36 -12.56 1.00
C VAL A 56 -1.58 -13.35 -0.28
N TYR A 57 -1.29 -12.73 -1.41
CA TYR A 57 -1.26 -13.39 -2.70
C TYR A 57 0.11 -14.00 -2.95
N TYR A 58 0.12 -15.29 -3.30
CA TYR A 58 1.29 -16.07 -3.72
C TYR A 58 1.18 -16.42 -5.20
N ASN A 59 2.27 -16.23 -5.93
CA ASN A 59 2.34 -16.65 -7.34
C ASN A 59 2.48 -18.19 -7.46
N VAL A 60 2.60 -18.69 -8.68
CA VAL A 60 2.75 -20.14 -8.96
C VAL A 60 4.05 -20.77 -8.41
N GLU A 61 5.00 -19.95 -8.00
CA GLU A 61 6.28 -20.35 -7.38
C GLU A 61 6.24 -20.23 -5.85
N ASP A 62 5.05 -20.07 -5.25
CA ASP A 62 4.84 -19.83 -3.81
C ASP A 62 5.55 -18.57 -3.27
N ARG A 63 5.81 -17.60 -4.13
CA ARG A 63 6.39 -16.32 -3.70
C ARG A 63 5.29 -15.34 -3.35
N PRO A 64 5.37 -14.66 -2.19
CA PRO A 64 4.44 -13.61 -1.83
C PRO A 64 4.66 -12.38 -2.73
N MET A 65 3.61 -11.90 -3.37
CA MET A 65 3.68 -10.82 -4.37
C MET A 65 2.72 -9.66 -4.11
N GLY A 66 1.84 -9.78 -3.14
CA GLY A 66 0.92 -8.74 -2.72
C GLY A 66 0.14 -9.16 -1.49
N TYR A 67 -0.44 -8.18 -0.80
CA TYR A 67 -1.28 -8.42 0.37
C TYR A 67 -2.40 -7.40 0.48
N MET A 68 -3.38 -7.72 1.28
CA MET A 68 -4.35 -6.77 1.80
C MET A 68 -4.63 -7.00 3.27
N VAL A 69 -4.85 -5.89 3.99
CA VAL A 69 -5.34 -5.85 5.36
C VAL A 69 -6.77 -5.35 5.32
N TYR A 70 -7.71 -6.12 5.85
CA TYR A 70 -9.13 -5.81 5.72
C TYR A 70 -9.96 -6.32 6.90
N LEU A 71 -11.14 -5.76 7.01
CA LEU A 71 -12.18 -6.15 7.96
C LEU A 71 -13.52 -6.21 7.21
N ILE A 72 -14.36 -7.19 7.50
CA ILE A 72 -15.76 -7.24 7.00
C ILE A 72 -16.69 -6.93 8.17
N LYS A 73 -17.47 -5.87 8.00
CA LYS A 73 -18.42 -5.39 9.01
C LYS A 73 -19.64 -4.75 8.33
N ASP A 74 -20.84 -5.08 8.79
CA ASP A 74 -22.10 -4.53 8.27
C ASP A 74 -22.22 -4.67 6.73
N ASP A 75 -21.89 -5.85 6.21
CA ASP A 75 -21.89 -6.18 4.77
C ASP A 75 -20.92 -5.32 3.91
N VAL A 76 -19.97 -4.64 4.53
CA VAL A 76 -18.92 -3.84 3.88
C VAL A 76 -17.55 -4.46 4.13
N MET A 77 -16.76 -4.64 3.07
CA MET A 77 -15.34 -4.95 3.19
C MET A 77 -14.54 -3.65 3.29
N HIS A 78 -13.98 -3.39 4.47
CA HIS A 78 -13.10 -2.26 4.72
C HIS A 78 -11.66 -2.67 4.48
N ILE A 79 -11.04 -2.18 3.43
CA ILE A 79 -9.62 -2.42 3.11
C ILE A 79 -8.80 -1.30 3.73
N LYS A 80 -8.07 -1.63 4.81
CA LYS A 80 -7.14 -0.71 5.47
C LYS A 80 -5.94 -0.40 4.59
N GLU A 81 -5.41 -1.45 3.95
CA GLU A 81 -4.24 -1.34 3.07
C GLU A 81 -4.25 -2.47 2.04
N MET A 82 -3.92 -2.16 0.80
CA MET A 82 -3.72 -3.15 -0.27
C MET A 82 -2.47 -2.77 -1.06
N ILE A 83 -1.49 -3.66 -1.06
CA ILE A 83 -0.18 -3.48 -1.71
C ILE A 83 0.12 -4.68 -2.60
N TYR A 84 0.69 -4.42 -3.76
CA TYR A 84 1.13 -5.45 -4.69
C TYR A 84 2.38 -5.00 -5.45
N LEU A 85 3.26 -5.96 -5.74
CA LEU A 85 4.52 -5.73 -6.44
C LEU A 85 4.36 -5.84 -7.96
N ASN A 86 3.26 -6.40 -8.44
CA ASN A 86 2.95 -6.55 -9.86
C ASN A 86 1.44 -6.66 -10.13
N ARG A 87 1.10 -6.60 -11.42
CA ARG A 87 -0.29 -6.65 -11.87
C ARG A 87 -0.96 -8.03 -11.68
N GLU A 88 -0.19 -9.10 -11.62
CA GLU A 88 -0.71 -10.43 -11.33
C GLU A 88 -1.26 -10.49 -9.90
N ALA A 89 -0.46 -10.01 -8.93
CA ALA A 89 -0.88 -9.94 -7.53
C ALA A 89 -2.08 -9.00 -7.33
N GLN A 90 -2.11 -7.86 -8.02
CA GLN A 90 -3.27 -6.98 -8.05
C GLN A 90 -4.54 -7.75 -8.44
N LYS A 91 -4.49 -8.45 -9.58
CA LYS A 91 -5.64 -9.23 -10.06
C LYS A 91 -6.05 -10.34 -9.09
N GLY A 92 -5.07 -11.03 -8.49
CA GLY A 92 -5.34 -12.09 -7.51
C GLY A 92 -6.02 -11.56 -6.24
N LEU A 93 -5.63 -10.40 -5.76
CA LEU A 93 -6.28 -9.75 -4.61
C LEU A 93 -7.70 -9.31 -4.96
N TRP A 94 -7.94 -8.74 -6.17
CA TRP A 94 -9.28 -8.40 -6.62
C TRP A 94 -10.17 -9.63 -6.84
N GLU A 95 -9.60 -10.74 -7.35
CA GLU A 95 -10.32 -12.02 -7.44
C GLU A 95 -10.73 -12.55 -6.06
N TYR A 96 -9.86 -12.39 -5.07
CA TYR A 96 -10.17 -12.74 -3.68
C TYR A 96 -11.29 -11.87 -3.10
N ILE A 97 -11.28 -10.56 -3.35
CA ILE A 97 -12.39 -9.66 -2.96
C ILE A 97 -13.69 -10.12 -3.61
N HIS A 98 -13.69 -10.39 -4.92
CA HIS A 98 -14.85 -10.87 -5.66
C HIS A 98 -15.38 -12.22 -5.15
N ALA A 99 -14.52 -13.07 -4.59
CA ALA A 99 -14.97 -14.34 -3.99
C ALA A 99 -15.83 -14.13 -2.71
N HIS A 100 -15.90 -12.92 -2.18
CA HIS A 100 -16.73 -12.53 -1.05
C HIS A 100 -18.03 -11.83 -1.47
N ASP A 101 -18.37 -11.80 -2.75
CA ASP A 101 -19.54 -11.08 -3.30
C ASP A 101 -20.89 -11.47 -2.65
N SER A 102 -21.00 -12.70 -2.16
CA SER A 102 -22.19 -13.15 -1.43
C SER A 102 -22.26 -12.68 0.04
N MET A 103 -21.21 -12.07 0.55
CA MET A 103 -21.07 -11.67 1.95
C MET A 103 -20.94 -10.14 2.14
N ILE A 104 -20.75 -9.43 1.05
CA ILE A 104 -20.49 -7.98 1.07
C ILE A 104 -21.28 -7.29 -0.05
N ASP A 105 -21.84 -6.14 0.26
CA ASP A 105 -22.54 -5.28 -0.70
C ASP A 105 -21.61 -4.17 -1.22
N GLU A 106 -20.57 -3.82 -0.47
CA GLU A 106 -19.69 -2.71 -0.79
C GLU A 106 -18.23 -3.02 -0.38
N VAL A 107 -17.30 -2.45 -1.12
CA VAL A 107 -15.87 -2.43 -0.78
C VAL A 107 -15.40 -1.00 -0.60
N ARG A 108 -14.85 -0.68 0.56
CA ARG A 108 -14.26 0.63 0.87
C ARG A 108 -12.80 0.47 1.22
N GLY A 109 -11.94 1.32 0.69
CA GLY A 109 -10.53 1.22 1.00
C GLY A 109 -9.73 2.42 0.56
N ASN A 110 -8.47 2.43 1.01
CA ASN A 110 -7.49 3.41 0.62
C ASN A 110 -6.56 2.82 -0.44
N THR A 111 -6.23 3.64 -1.40
CA THR A 111 -5.22 3.32 -2.41
C THR A 111 -4.21 4.46 -2.47
N TYR A 112 -3.12 4.26 -3.15
CA TYR A 112 -2.12 5.30 -3.32
C TYR A 112 -2.44 6.19 -4.53
N PHE A 113 -1.89 7.39 -4.53
CA PHE A 113 -2.10 8.36 -5.59
C PHE A 113 -1.72 7.80 -6.97
N ASN A 114 -2.53 8.08 -7.97
CA ASN A 114 -2.41 7.59 -9.36
C ASN A 114 -2.60 6.09 -9.56
N GLU A 115 -3.22 5.37 -8.64
CA GLU A 115 -3.65 4.00 -8.87
C GLU A 115 -4.88 4.01 -9.79
N PRO A 116 -4.81 3.48 -11.02
CA PRO A 116 -5.92 3.55 -11.98
C PRO A 116 -6.97 2.44 -11.75
N ILE A 117 -7.48 2.28 -10.55
CA ILE A 117 -8.42 1.22 -10.17
C ILE A 117 -9.65 1.20 -11.07
N ALA A 118 -10.21 2.36 -11.36
CA ALA A 118 -11.42 2.48 -12.18
C ALA A 118 -11.30 1.83 -13.56
N PHE A 119 -10.09 1.78 -14.15
CA PHE A 119 -9.87 1.13 -15.46
C PHE A 119 -9.87 -0.40 -15.39
N ASP A 120 -9.68 -0.96 -14.22
CA ASP A 120 -9.61 -2.40 -14.01
C ASP A 120 -10.98 -3.00 -13.61
N MET A 121 -11.95 -2.15 -13.28
CA MET A 121 -13.30 -2.58 -12.89
C MET A 121 -14.23 -2.66 -14.10
N GLU A 122 -15.10 -3.66 -14.13
CA GLU A 122 -16.11 -3.83 -15.19
C GLU A 122 -17.31 -2.90 -14.99
N ASP A 123 -17.59 -2.54 -13.75
CA ASP A 123 -18.68 -1.63 -13.40
C ASP A 123 -18.13 -0.23 -13.11
N SER A 124 -18.94 0.77 -13.46
CA SER A 124 -18.58 2.19 -13.34
C SER A 124 -19.05 2.81 -12.01
N ASP A 125 -19.64 2.05 -11.12
CA ASP A 125 -20.15 2.55 -9.83
C ASP A 125 -19.02 2.68 -8.80
N ILE A 126 -18.00 3.46 -9.15
CA ILE A 126 -16.84 3.73 -8.32
C ILE A 126 -16.84 5.19 -7.92
N VAL A 127 -16.74 5.44 -6.61
CA VAL A 127 -16.51 6.78 -6.04
C VAL A 127 -15.08 6.89 -5.59
N GLU A 128 -14.30 7.74 -6.24
CA GLU A 128 -12.91 8.02 -5.87
C GLU A 128 -12.80 9.42 -5.25
N THR A 129 -12.14 9.50 -4.09
CA THR A 129 -11.90 10.75 -3.39
C THR A 129 -10.42 10.90 -3.07
N ILE A 130 -9.83 12.01 -3.47
CA ILE A 130 -8.44 12.35 -3.13
C ILE A 130 -8.42 13.16 -1.85
N GLN A 131 -7.71 12.64 -0.83
CA GLN A 131 -7.55 13.31 0.46
C GLN A 131 -6.07 13.47 0.81
N PRO A 132 -5.65 14.63 1.39
CA PRO A 132 -4.33 14.76 1.99
C PRO A 132 -4.17 13.76 3.15
N TYR A 133 -3.12 12.94 3.11
CA TYR A 133 -2.94 11.89 4.11
C TYR A 133 -1.78 12.18 5.07
N ILE A 134 -0.64 12.58 4.53
CA ILE A 134 0.57 12.85 5.31
C ILE A 134 1.08 14.26 5.00
N MET A 135 1.52 14.97 6.04
CA MET A 135 2.33 16.18 5.91
C MET A 135 3.79 15.85 6.25
N GLY A 136 4.69 16.15 5.33
CA GLY A 136 6.12 16.00 5.53
C GLY A 136 6.82 17.36 5.60
N ARG A 137 7.87 17.46 6.42
CA ARG A 137 8.75 18.62 6.47
C ARG A 137 10.20 18.15 6.52
N ILE A 138 11.03 18.72 5.68
CA ILE A 138 12.47 18.51 5.73
C ILE A 138 13.00 19.40 6.87
N VAL A 139 13.60 18.79 7.89
CA VAL A 139 14.16 19.49 9.06
C VAL A 139 15.66 19.75 8.92
N ASP A 140 16.35 18.91 8.13
CA ASP A 140 17.76 19.04 7.79
C ASP A 140 17.90 18.88 6.27
N VAL A 141 18.03 20.02 5.59
CA VAL A 141 18.04 20.06 4.12
C VAL A 141 19.35 19.50 3.57
N GLU A 142 20.49 19.74 4.24
CA GLU A 142 21.80 19.23 3.80
C GLU A 142 21.83 17.71 3.83
N GLN A 143 21.48 17.10 4.96
CA GLN A 143 21.39 15.65 5.11
C GLN A 143 20.36 15.02 4.17
N PHE A 144 19.22 15.68 3.97
CA PHE A 144 18.20 15.20 3.05
C PHE A 144 18.73 15.14 1.61
N LEU A 145 19.42 16.20 1.15
CA LEU A 145 19.94 16.27 -0.21
C LEU A 145 21.11 15.30 -0.44
N GLU A 146 21.95 15.05 0.57
CA GLU A 146 23.01 14.05 0.50
C GLU A 146 22.46 12.62 0.28
N GLN A 147 21.28 12.33 0.83
CA GLN A 147 20.66 11.02 0.72
C GLN A 147 19.64 10.93 -0.43
N TYR A 148 19.31 12.06 -1.07
CA TYR A 148 18.32 12.07 -2.13
C TYR A 148 18.88 11.43 -3.41
N PRO A 149 18.25 10.36 -3.93
CA PRO A 149 18.73 9.67 -5.10
C PRO A 149 18.57 10.55 -6.35
N CYS A 150 19.69 10.99 -6.91
CA CYS A 150 19.73 11.69 -8.19
C CYS A 150 20.03 10.70 -9.33
N ALA A 151 19.62 11.05 -10.56
CA ALA A 151 20.01 10.28 -11.73
C ALA A 151 21.53 10.21 -11.85
N PRO A 152 22.14 9.04 -12.17
CA PRO A 152 23.59 8.84 -12.16
C PRO A 152 24.37 9.79 -13.09
N ASP A 153 23.73 10.32 -14.11
CA ASP A 153 24.28 11.22 -15.14
C ASP A 153 23.80 12.67 -14.99
N ALA A 154 23.16 13.01 -13.87
CA ALA A 154 22.76 14.37 -13.59
C ALA A 154 23.97 15.25 -13.20
N HIS A 155 24.29 16.22 -14.05
CA HIS A 155 25.36 17.21 -13.80
C HIS A 155 24.75 18.60 -13.66
N LEU A 156 24.17 18.89 -12.50
CA LEU A 156 23.57 20.19 -12.19
C LEU A 156 24.20 20.77 -10.92
N ARG A 157 24.53 22.05 -10.95
CA ARG A 157 24.87 22.82 -9.75
C ARG A 157 23.75 23.80 -9.44
N ILE A 158 23.18 23.68 -8.26
CA ILE A 158 22.14 24.56 -7.77
C ILE A 158 22.63 25.22 -6.48
N ALA A 159 22.49 26.52 -6.36
CA ALA A 159 22.63 27.22 -5.09
C ALA A 159 21.23 27.36 -4.50
N LEU A 160 21.05 26.87 -3.28
CA LEU A 160 19.80 26.97 -2.54
C LEU A 160 20.03 27.95 -1.38
N ASP A 161 19.23 29.00 -1.32
CA ASP A 161 19.11 29.87 -0.14
C ASP A 161 17.79 29.52 0.57
N ILE A 162 17.90 28.89 1.74
CA ILE A 162 16.75 28.36 2.46
C ILE A 162 16.61 29.08 3.78
N THR A 163 15.49 29.76 3.93
CA THR A 163 15.10 30.40 5.19
C THR A 163 13.88 29.68 5.74
N ASP A 164 14.00 29.07 6.91
CA ASP A 164 12.86 28.45 7.62
C ASP A 164 12.57 29.24 8.90
N PRO A 165 11.41 29.93 8.98
CA PRO A 165 11.07 30.75 10.15
C PRO A 165 10.77 29.92 11.42
N ARG A 166 10.82 28.61 11.34
CA ARG A 166 10.56 27.67 12.45
C ARG A 166 11.82 26.96 12.94
N ILE A 167 12.98 27.23 12.34
CA ILE A 167 14.27 26.77 12.80
C ILE A 167 15.03 28.01 13.23
N GLU A 168 15.22 28.18 14.54
CA GLU A 168 16.12 29.17 15.12
C GLU A 168 17.55 28.63 15.18
#